data_aa96770c5906cf10e0b7acf3c86ad07b
#
_entry.id   aa96770c5906cf10e0b7acf3c86ad07b
#
_cell.length_a   1.000
_cell.length_b   1.000
_cell.length_c   1.000
_cell.angle_alpha   90.00
_cell.angle_beta   90.00
_cell.angle_gamma   90.00
#
_symmetry.space_group_name_H-M   'P 1'
#
loop_
_entity.id
_entity.type
_entity.pdbx_description
1 polymer ?
#
loop_
_entity_poly.entity_id
_entity_poly.type
_entity_poly.pdbx_seq_one_letter_code
_entity_poly.pdbx_strand_id
1 'polypeptide(L)'
;MPIRYHPSMPKHAAADRSRPPASRRNVREEIYNAALASFERHGVRRTLMEGVAREAGVSRPAIYYYFPDKDALVLEVIVRQVREIHRQIREHIQVEDGLPAMIEASMTTIRLAGENQYIRLLTQPDTAGLTARLAESDIVMGLQRELWYPLLEAARHRGELRTDRDFDDIIRWITFLEFSLISSGDAFGYATDDECREVLSTYLVPALAPR
;
A
#
# COMPACT_ATOMS: atom_id res chain seq x y z
N MET A 1 30.03 13.22 63.21
CA MET A 1 29.03 12.20 62.78
C MET A 1 28.29 12.74 61.66
N PRO A 2 28.41 12.20 60.39
CA PRO A 2 27.66 12.67 59.26
C PRO A 2 26.33 11.90 59.12
N ILE A 3 25.28 12.65 58.91
CA ILE A 3 23.91 12.19 58.70
C ILE A 3 23.84 11.55 57.28
N ARG A 4 23.49 10.26 57.22
CA ARG A 4 23.26 9.56 55.94
C ARG A 4 21.85 9.86 55.44
N TYR A 5 21.75 10.54 54.31
CA TYR A 5 20.51 10.73 53.56
C TYR A 5 20.21 9.46 52.70
N HIS A 6 19.07 8.83 52.96
CA HIS A 6 18.55 7.74 52.15
C HIS A 6 17.46 8.29 51.22
N PRO A 7 17.65 8.34 49.92
CA PRO A 7 16.52 8.64 49.00
C PRO A 7 15.68 7.37 48.79
N SER A 8 14.43 7.44 49.23
CA SER A 8 13.41 6.45 48.89
C SER A 8 13.11 6.55 47.37
N MET A 9 13.51 5.56 46.61
CA MET A 9 13.07 5.43 45.22
C MET A 9 11.59 5.05 45.19
N PRO A 10 10.76 5.70 44.34
CA PRO A 10 9.41 5.23 44.08
C PRO A 10 9.48 3.89 43.38
N LYS A 11 8.73 2.91 43.88
CA LYS A 11 8.51 1.62 43.24
C LYS A 11 7.77 1.86 41.92
N HIS A 12 8.52 1.95 40.84
CA HIS A 12 7.93 1.80 39.50
C HIS A 12 7.31 0.41 39.42
N ALA A 13 6.01 0.39 39.12
CA ALA A 13 5.26 -0.82 38.79
C ALA A 13 6.07 -1.61 37.75
N ALA A 14 6.43 -2.83 38.11
CA ALA A 14 7.08 -3.76 37.21
C ALA A 14 6.14 -4.02 36.04
N ALA A 15 6.44 -3.43 34.88
CA ALA A 15 5.85 -3.84 33.63
C ALA A 15 6.15 -5.33 33.44
N ASP A 16 5.12 -6.11 33.31
CA ASP A 16 5.18 -7.55 33.09
C ASP A 16 6.07 -7.86 31.87
N ARG A 17 7.30 -8.30 32.13
CA ARG A 17 8.31 -8.65 31.13
C ARG A 17 8.16 -10.09 30.62
N SER A 18 7.09 -10.77 30.96
CA SER A 18 6.91 -12.20 30.70
C SER A 18 6.11 -12.53 29.42
N ARG A 19 5.71 -11.53 28.62
CA ARG A 19 4.97 -11.80 27.39
C ARG A 19 5.92 -12.04 26.21
N PRO A 20 5.87 -13.22 25.55
CA PRO A 20 6.83 -13.61 24.51
C PRO A 20 6.72 -12.76 23.25
N PRO A 21 7.73 -12.71 22.35
CA PRO A 21 7.75 -11.89 21.13
C PRO A 21 6.58 -12.15 20.15
N ALA A 22 5.91 -13.30 20.24
CA ALA A 22 4.65 -13.59 19.54
C ALA A 22 3.52 -12.59 19.90
N SER A 23 3.53 -12.02 21.11
CA SER A 23 2.53 -11.05 21.56
C SER A 23 2.61 -9.68 20.89
N ARG A 24 3.80 -9.21 20.48
CA ARG A 24 3.96 -7.91 19.79
C ARG A 24 3.43 -7.96 18.36
N ARG A 25 3.58 -9.10 17.69
CA ARG A 25 3.02 -9.32 16.34
C ARG A 25 1.49 -9.34 16.38
N ASN A 26 0.92 -9.92 17.44
CA ASN A 26 -0.52 -9.96 17.64
C ASN A 26 -1.12 -8.57 17.86
N VAL A 27 -0.49 -7.71 18.70
CA VAL A 27 -0.99 -6.34 18.95
C VAL A 27 -1.01 -5.50 17.68
N ARG A 28 0.03 -5.55 16.86
CA ARG A 28 0.04 -4.83 15.57
C ARG A 28 -1.09 -5.31 14.64
N GLU A 29 -1.34 -6.60 14.62
CA GLU A 29 -2.41 -7.21 13.85
C GLU A 29 -3.80 -6.84 14.39
N GLU A 30 -3.97 -6.83 15.71
CA GLU A 30 -5.20 -6.37 16.38
C GLU A 30 -5.53 -4.92 16.02
N ILE A 31 -4.53 -4.02 16.06
CA ILE A 31 -4.69 -2.62 15.65
C ILE A 31 -5.05 -2.53 14.16
N TYR A 32 -4.38 -3.28 13.31
CA TYR A 32 -4.66 -3.31 11.87
C TYR A 32 -6.10 -3.72 11.58
N ASN A 33 -6.56 -4.83 12.17
CA ASN A 33 -7.92 -5.32 11.98
C ASN A 33 -8.98 -4.34 12.52
N ALA A 34 -8.73 -3.72 13.65
CA ALA A 34 -9.59 -2.68 14.21
C ALA A 34 -9.63 -1.43 13.30
N ALA A 35 -8.51 -1.07 12.67
CA ALA A 35 -8.47 0.02 11.71
C ALA A 35 -9.32 -0.28 10.47
N LEU A 36 -9.20 -1.47 9.89
CA LEU A 36 -10.03 -1.90 8.76
C LEU A 36 -11.52 -1.81 9.10
N ALA A 37 -11.95 -2.38 10.23
CA ALA A 37 -13.34 -2.33 10.68
C ALA A 37 -13.81 -0.89 10.95
N SER A 38 -12.95 -0.02 11.45
CA SER A 38 -13.26 1.40 11.65
C SER A 38 -13.38 2.15 10.33
N PHE A 39 -12.52 1.86 9.35
CA PHE A 39 -12.57 2.44 8.01
C PHE A 39 -13.86 2.04 7.28
N GLU A 40 -14.28 0.79 7.37
CA GLU A 40 -15.55 0.31 6.81
C GLU A 40 -16.76 1.03 7.41
N ARG A 41 -16.80 1.18 8.73
CA ARG A 41 -17.97 1.77 9.42
C ARG A 41 -18.06 3.28 9.33
N HIS A 42 -16.94 3.98 9.31
CA HIS A 42 -16.89 5.43 9.49
C HIS A 42 -16.23 6.18 8.32
N GLY A 43 -15.60 5.45 7.41
CA GLY A 43 -14.70 6.00 6.40
C GLY A 43 -13.34 6.40 7.01
N VAL A 44 -12.32 6.49 6.17
CA VAL A 44 -10.94 6.79 6.59
C VAL A 44 -10.83 8.16 7.27
N ARG A 45 -11.51 9.18 6.72
CA ARG A 45 -11.43 10.56 7.26
C ARG A 45 -11.94 10.67 8.69
N ARG A 46 -13.09 10.06 8.98
CA ARG A 46 -13.75 10.15 10.30
C ARG A 46 -13.20 9.19 11.33
N THR A 47 -12.38 8.22 10.93
CA THR A 47 -11.70 7.31 11.85
C THR A 47 -10.71 8.07 12.72
N LEU A 48 -10.79 7.86 14.04
CA LEU A 48 -9.92 8.44 15.05
C LEU A 48 -9.03 7.36 15.65
N MET A 49 -7.76 7.68 15.90
CA MET A 49 -6.78 6.75 16.50
C MET A 49 -7.25 6.18 17.85
N GLU A 50 -7.89 7.00 18.67
CA GLU A 50 -8.47 6.57 19.95
C GLU A 50 -9.62 5.56 19.78
N GLY A 51 -10.41 5.72 18.72
CA GLY A 51 -11.47 4.77 18.36
C GLY A 51 -10.90 3.41 17.99
N VAL A 52 -9.86 3.40 17.15
CA VAL A 52 -9.14 2.20 16.74
C VAL A 52 -8.45 1.54 17.95
N ALA A 53 -7.80 2.31 18.83
CA ALA A 53 -7.17 1.78 20.04
C ALA A 53 -8.18 1.04 20.94
N ARG A 54 -9.34 1.65 21.16
CA ARG A 54 -10.43 1.06 21.98
C ARG A 54 -10.95 -0.22 21.35
N GLU A 55 -11.12 -0.25 20.05
CA GLU A 55 -11.60 -1.42 19.31
C GLU A 55 -10.58 -2.56 19.30
N ALA A 56 -9.28 -2.24 19.17
CA ALA A 56 -8.18 -3.18 19.27
C ALA A 56 -7.88 -3.65 20.70
N GLY A 57 -8.58 -3.12 21.73
CA GLY A 57 -8.32 -3.46 23.12
C GLY A 57 -6.96 -3.00 23.63
N VAL A 58 -6.36 -1.96 23.03
CA VAL A 58 -5.05 -1.43 23.41
C VAL A 58 -5.14 -0.05 24.05
N SER A 59 -4.14 0.33 24.83
CA SER A 59 -4.08 1.68 25.40
C SER A 59 -3.74 2.75 24.34
N ARG A 60 -4.14 4.00 24.59
CA ARG A 60 -3.77 5.13 23.74
C ARG A 60 -2.24 5.25 23.53
N PRO A 61 -1.39 5.16 24.52
CA PRO A 61 0.07 5.13 24.27
C PRO A 61 0.53 3.95 23.42
N ALA A 62 -0.12 2.80 23.52
CA ALA A 62 0.25 1.62 22.75
C ALA A 62 -0.02 1.80 21.26
N ILE A 63 -1.18 2.34 20.85
CA ILE A 63 -1.45 2.55 19.42
C ILE A 63 -0.43 3.50 18.79
N TYR A 64 -0.07 4.61 19.47
CA TYR A 64 0.92 5.57 18.97
C TYR A 64 2.36 5.02 18.97
N TYR A 65 2.64 4.00 19.77
CA TYR A 65 3.92 3.27 19.70
C TYR A 65 4.04 2.46 18.40
N TYR A 66 2.94 1.82 17.92
CA TYR A 66 2.94 1.02 16.70
C TYR A 66 2.70 1.86 15.45
N PHE A 67 1.86 2.88 15.54
CA PHE A 67 1.46 3.77 14.44
C PHE A 67 1.45 5.21 14.97
N PRO A 68 2.46 6.01 14.63
CA PRO A 68 2.63 7.36 15.18
C PRO A 68 1.47 8.29 14.86
N ASP A 69 0.76 8.03 13.76
CA ASP A 69 -0.38 8.79 13.32
C ASP A 69 -1.32 7.93 12.44
N LYS A 70 -2.39 8.54 11.97
CA LYS A 70 -3.37 7.89 11.09
C LYS A 70 -2.78 7.61 9.69
N ASP A 71 -1.92 8.47 9.18
CA ASP A 71 -1.29 8.29 7.88
C ASP A 71 -0.41 7.04 7.86
N ALA A 72 0.33 6.77 8.94
CA ALA A 72 1.09 5.53 9.11
C ALA A 72 0.19 4.29 9.14
N LEU A 73 -0.99 4.39 9.73
CA LEU A 73 -1.97 3.30 9.75
C LEU A 73 -2.58 3.05 8.36
N VAL A 74 -2.92 4.13 7.65
CA VAL A 74 -3.40 4.05 6.25
C VAL A 74 -2.31 3.48 5.34
N LEU A 75 -1.05 3.91 5.51
CA LEU A 75 0.08 3.37 4.76
C LEU A 75 0.25 1.86 4.98
N GLU A 76 0.09 1.37 6.21
CA GLU A 76 0.10 -0.07 6.49
C GLU A 76 -0.98 -0.81 5.70
N VAL A 77 -2.18 -0.24 5.60
CA VAL A 77 -3.27 -0.83 4.79
C VAL A 77 -2.86 -0.86 3.32
N ILE A 78 -2.38 0.24 2.76
CA ILE A 78 -1.92 0.30 1.36
C ILE A 78 -0.84 -0.77 1.11
N VAL A 79 0.19 -0.81 1.94
CA VAL A 79 1.32 -1.75 1.80
C VAL A 79 0.84 -3.19 1.78
N ARG A 80 -0.09 -3.57 2.66
CA ARG A 80 -0.61 -4.95 2.70
C ARG A 80 -1.45 -5.29 1.48
N GLN A 81 -2.31 -4.36 1.02
CA GLN A 81 -3.11 -4.57 -0.17
C GLN A 81 -2.23 -4.68 -1.43
N VAL A 82 -1.25 -3.79 -1.59
CA VAL A 82 -0.29 -3.84 -2.69
C VAL A 82 0.49 -5.16 -2.69
N ARG A 83 1.00 -5.60 -1.53
CA ARG A 83 1.72 -6.89 -1.42
C ARG A 83 0.86 -8.08 -1.83
N GLU A 84 -0.41 -8.08 -1.45
CA GLU A 84 -1.32 -9.16 -1.82
C GLU A 84 -1.61 -9.18 -3.31
N ILE A 85 -1.86 -8.03 -3.92
CA ILE A 85 -2.02 -7.91 -5.38
C ILE A 85 -0.74 -8.37 -6.10
N HIS A 86 0.43 -7.89 -5.68
CA HIS A 86 1.70 -8.28 -6.28
C HIS A 86 1.99 -9.78 -6.14
N ARG A 87 1.56 -10.41 -5.04
CA ARG A 87 1.65 -11.86 -4.87
C ARG A 87 0.85 -12.59 -5.94
N GLN A 88 -0.40 -12.19 -6.14
CA GLN A 88 -1.29 -12.77 -7.14
C GLN A 88 -0.76 -12.57 -8.57
N ILE A 89 -0.23 -11.39 -8.87
CA ILE A 89 0.39 -11.11 -10.18
C ILE A 89 1.55 -12.08 -10.41
N ARG A 90 2.48 -12.20 -9.46
CA ARG A 90 3.66 -13.09 -9.60
C ARG A 90 3.31 -14.58 -9.76
N GLU A 91 2.13 -15.00 -9.30
CA GLU A 91 1.66 -16.39 -9.45
C GLU A 91 1.14 -16.71 -10.85
N HIS A 92 0.74 -15.68 -11.63
CA HIS A 92 0.04 -15.88 -12.90
C HIS A 92 0.75 -15.26 -14.11
N ILE A 93 1.67 -14.32 -13.91
CA ILE A 93 2.33 -13.59 -14.98
C ILE A 93 3.69 -14.23 -15.29
N GLN A 94 3.95 -14.49 -16.57
CA GLN A 94 5.27 -14.93 -17.07
C GLN A 94 6.11 -13.69 -17.39
N VAL A 95 7.18 -13.47 -16.64
CA VAL A 95 8.02 -12.27 -16.78
C VAL A 95 8.65 -12.19 -18.18
N GLU A 96 8.95 -13.32 -18.78
CA GLU A 96 9.60 -13.46 -20.08
C GLU A 96 8.76 -12.93 -21.25
N ASP A 97 7.45 -12.73 -21.05
CA ASP A 97 6.56 -12.24 -22.11
C ASP A 97 6.72 -10.74 -22.44
N GLY A 98 7.54 -10.00 -21.66
CA GLY A 98 7.86 -8.59 -21.95
C GLY A 98 6.68 -7.65 -21.83
N LEU A 99 6.44 -6.79 -22.83
CA LEU A 99 5.32 -5.82 -22.80
C LEU A 99 3.93 -6.46 -22.62
N PRO A 100 3.58 -7.60 -23.22
CA PRO A 100 2.33 -8.30 -22.93
C PRO A 100 2.17 -8.63 -21.43
N ALA A 101 3.23 -9.13 -20.77
CA ALA A 101 3.20 -9.39 -19.32
C ALA A 101 2.93 -8.11 -18.50
N MET A 102 3.47 -6.98 -18.93
CA MET A 102 3.23 -5.69 -18.25
C MET A 102 1.76 -5.27 -18.36
N ILE A 103 1.12 -5.44 -19.52
CA ILE A 103 -0.31 -5.15 -19.68
C ILE A 103 -1.14 -6.06 -18.79
N GLU A 104 -0.87 -7.36 -18.76
CA GLU A 104 -1.60 -8.30 -17.91
C GLU A 104 -1.37 -8.00 -16.41
N ALA A 105 -0.18 -7.57 -16.00
CA ALA A 105 0.11 -7.13 -14.64
C ALA A 105 -0.73 -5.90 -14.26
N SER A 106 -0.77 -4.87 -15.15
CA SER A 106 -1.61 -3.68 -14.94
C SER A 106 -3.10 -4.02 -14.91
N MET A 107 -3.59 -4.85 -15.83
CA MET A 107 -4.99 -5.29 -15.83
C MET A 107 -5.35 -6.03 -14.54
N THR A 108 -4.47 -6.92 -14.08
CA THR A 108 -4.67 -7.64 -12.82
C THR A 108 -4.69 -6.69 -11.63
N THR A 109 -3.79 -5.69 -11.60
CA THR A 109 -3.77 -4.63 -10.58
C THR A 109 -5.10 -3.88 -10.56
N ILE A 110 -5.56 -3.37 -11.71
CA ILE A 110 -6.78 -2.58 -11.81
C ILE A 110 -8.00 -3.40 -11.35
N ARG A 111 -8.15 -4.63 -11.83
CA ARG A 111 -9.26 -5.50 -11.47
C ARG A 111 -9.27 -5.85 -9.98
N LEU A 112 -8.16 -6.35 -9.44
CA LEU A 112 -8.07 -6.72 -8.02
C LEU A 112 -8.23 -5.51 -7.09
N ALA A 113 -7.71 -4.36 -7.47
CA ALA A 113 -7.89 -3.12 -6.73
C ALA A 113 -9.35 -2.65 -6.76
N GLY A 114 -10.01 -2.73 -7.92
CA GLY A 114 -11.42 -2.37 -8.08
C GLY A 114 -12.37 -3.28 -7.31
N GLU A 115 -12.04 -4.57 -7.15
CA GLU A 115 -12.79 -5.54 -6.34
C GLU A 115 -12.53 -5.38 -4.84
N ASN A 116 -11.40 -4.77 -4.43
CA ASN A 116 -10.97 -4.69 -3.06
C ASN A 116 -11.68 -3.54 -2.31
N GLN A 117 -12.49 -3.88 -1.32
CA GLN A 117 -13.25 -2.90 -0.54
C GLN A 117 -12.38 -1.85 0.16
N TYR A 118 -11.19 -2.21 0.63
CA TYR A 118 -10.29 -1.27 1.32
C TYR A 118 -9.63 -0.31 0.35
N ILE A 119 -9.24 -0.78 -0.84
CA ILE A 119 -8.74 0.10 -1.90
C ILE A 119 -9.83 1.05 -2.35
N ARG A 120 -11.06 0.59 -2.53
CA ARG A 120 -12.20 1.48 -2.84
C ARG A 120 -12.42 2.56 -1.79
N LEU A 121 -12.26 2.25 -0.48
CA LEU A 121 -12.33 3.26 0.58
C LEU A 121 -11.17 4.28 0.50
N LEU A 122 -10.00 3.83 0.09
CA LEU A 122 -8.79 4.67 -0.02
C LEU A 122 -8.80 5.53 -1.30
N THR A 123 -9.53 5.12 -2.34
CA THR A 123 -9.62 5.86 -3.60
C THR A 123 -10.86 6.75 -3.70
N GLN A 124 -11.69 6.84 -2.66
CA GLN A 124 -12.80 7.80 -2.57
C GLN A 124 -12.30 9.24 -2.77
N PRO A 125 -13.12 10.16 -3.35
CA PRO A 125 -12.69 11.54 -3.61
C PRO A 125 -12.13 12.29 -2.40
N ASP A 126 -12.62 11.97 -1.20
CA ASP A 126 -12.19 12.59 0.06
C ASP A 126 -10.90 12.00 0.64
N THR A 127 -10.42 10.86 0.15
CA THR A 127 -9.20 10.16 0.59
C THR A 127 -8.15 10.04 -0.51
N ALA A 128 -8.53 10.17 -1.79
CA ALA A 128 -7.65 9.97 -2.94
C ALA A 128 -6.35 10.79 -2.86
N GLY A 129 -6.42 12.05 -2.40
CA GLY A 129 -5.23 12.89 -2.25
C GLY A 129 -4.26 12.40 -1.16
N LEU A 130 -4.77 11.82 -0.07
CA LEU A 130 -3.93 11.16 0.95
C LEU A 130 -3.29 9.91 0.36
N THR A 131 -4.10 9.07 -0.29
CA THR A 131 -3.64 7.81 -0.87
C THR A 131 -2.58 8.03 -1.96
N ALA A 132 -2.78 9.01 -2.86
CA ALA A 132 -1.78 9.37 -3.87
C ALA A 132 -0.45 9.79 -3.22
N ARG A 133 -0.49 10.64 -2.20
CA ARG A 133 0.72 11.06 -1.47
C ARG A 133 1.43 9.89 -0.78
N LEU A 134 0.69 8.94 -0.20
CA LEU A 134 1.27 7.75 0.44
C LEU A 134 1.77 6.73 -0.57
N ALA A 135 1.16 6.65 -1.76
CA ALA A 135 1.63 5.80 -2.85
C ALA A 135 3.02 6.20 -3.37
N GLU A 136 3.40 7.48 -3.24
CA GLU A 136 4.74 7.98 -3.57
C GLU A 136 5.78 7.74 -2.45
N SER A 137 5.38 7.14 -1.32
CA SER A 137 6.33 6.82 -0.24
C SER A 137 7.39 5.81 -0.69
N ASP A 138 8.61 5.93 -0.14
CA ASP A 138 9.71 5.00 -0.44
C ASP A 138 9.34 3.53 -0.25
N ILE A 139 8.45 3.25 0.73
CA ILE A 139 7.99 1.89 1.02
C ILE A 139 7.15 1.35 -0.13
N VAL A 140 6.15 2.11 -0.59
CA VAL A 140 5.27 1.69 -1.69
C VAL A 140 6.04 1.65 -3.00
N MET A 141 6.86 2.68 -3.29
CA MET A 141 7.73 2.68 -4.46
C MET A 141 8.73 1.52 -4.46
N GLY A 142 9.22 1.11 -3.29
CA GLY A 142 10.04 -0.11 -3.15
C GLY A 142 9.29 -1.37 -3.60
N LEU A 143 8.03 -1.53 -3.18
CA LEU A 143 7.18 -2.65 -3.61
C LEU A 143 6.89 -2.60 -5.11
N GLN A 144 6.64 -1.42 -5.67
CA GLN A 144 6.45 -1.25 -7.11
C GLN A 144 7.71 -1.67 -7.89
N ARG A 145 8.90 -1.28 -7.43
CA ARG A 145 10.16 -1.73 -8.03
C ARG A 145 10.30 -3.25 -8.01
N GLU A 146 10.00 -3.90 -6.88
CA GLU A 146 10.06 -5.37 -6.76
C GLU A 146 9.17 -6.09 -7.77
N LEU A 147 8.04 -5.50 -8.16
CA LEU A 147 7.17 -6.05 -9.18
C LEU A 147 7.66 -5.72 -10.60
N TRP A 148 7.89 -4.42 -10.85
CA TRP A 148 8.04 -3.91 -12.22
C TRP A 148 9.43 -4.09 -12.80
N TYR A 149 10.52 -4.06 -11.99
CA TYR A 149 11.88 -4.19 -12.51
C TYR A 149 12.10 -5.44 -13.34
N PRO A 150 11.72 -6.66 -12.90
CA PRO A 150 11.89 -7.85 -13.71
C PRO A 150 11.15 -7.81 -15.05
N LEU A 151 9.93 -7.27 -15.05
CA LEU A 151 9.12 -7.11 -16.27
C LEU A 151 9.72 -6.09 -17.24
N LEU A 152 10.20 -4.97 -16.72
CA LEU A 152 10.87 -3.94 -17.52
C LEU A 152 12.20 -4.44 -18.09
N GLU A 153 12.99 -5.19 -17.31
CA GLU A 153 14.22 -5.82 -17.79
C GLU A 153 13.95 -6.80 -18.92
N ALA A 154 12.95 -7.68 -18.75
CA ALA A 154 12.57 -8.63 -19.79
C ALA A 154 12.14 -7.91 -21.08
N ALA A 155 11.27 -6.92 -20.99
CA ALA A 155 10.85 -6.10 -22.14
C ALA A 155 12.04 -5.37 -22.81
N ARG A 156 12.99 -4.86 -22.02
CA ARG A 156 14.22 -4.23 -22.52
C ARG A 156 15.13 -5.22 -23.25
N HIS A 157 15.33 -6.41 -22.69
CA HIS A 157 16.11 -7.48 -23.34
C HIS A 157 15.50 -7.95 -24.66
N ARG A 158 14.19 -7.93 -24.80
CA ARG A 158 13.48 -8.23 -26.04
C ARG A 158 13.53 -7.08 -27.07
N GLY A 159 14.07 -5.93 -26.68
CA GLY A 159 14.09 -4.74 -27.54
C GLY A 159 12.70 -4.07 -27.67
N GLU A 160 11.77 -4.37 -26.78
CA GLU A 160 10.40 -3.85 -26.79
C GLU A 160 10.26 -2.55 -26.01
N LEU A 161 11.26 -2.21 -25.18
CA LEU A 161 11.22 -1.05 -24.27
C LEU A 161 12.19 0.05 -24.71
N ARG A 162 11.71 1.30 -24.66
CA ARG A 162 12.55 2.49 -24.89
C ARG A 162 13.71 2.56 -23.90
N THR A 163 14.84 3.13 -24.32
CA THR A 163 16.08 3.21 -23.53
C THR A 163 16.40 4.61 -23.01
N ASP A 164 15.63 5.62 -23.42
CA ASP A 164 15.83 7.03 -23.06
C ASP A 164 15.11 7.44 -21.74
N ARG A 165 14.53 6.48 -21.05
CA ARG A 165 13.89 6.66 -19.74
C ARG A 165 14.43 5.64 -18.75
N ASP A 166 14.56 6.04 -17.48
CA ASP A 166 14.86 5.10 -16.41
C ASP A 166 13.60 4.32 -15.97
N PHE A 167 13.82 3.21 -15.27
CA PHE A 167 12.72 2.36 -14.83
C PHE A 167 11.84 3.04 -13.79
N ASP A 168 12.39 3.86 -12.92
CA ASP A 168 11.63 4.57 -11.90
C ASP A 168 10.65 5.57 -12.50
N ASP A 169 11.01 6.27 -13.59
CA ASP A 169 10.10 7.15 -14.33
C ASP A 169 8.95 6.35 -14.96
N ILE A 170 9.28 5.20 -15.55
CA ILE A 170 8.28 4.32 -16.15
C ILE A 170 7.33 3.78 -15.07
N ILE A 171 7.86 3.32 -13.95
CA ILE A 171 7.08 2.81 -12.81
C ILE A 171 6.14 3.88 -12.27
N ARG A 172 6.62 5.11 -12.06
CA ARG A 172 5.77 6.23 -11.62
C ARG A 172 4.62 6.47 -12.59
N TRP A 173 4.92 6.43 -13.90
CA TRP A 173 3.90 6.63 -14.93
C TRP A 173 2.84 5.52 -14.93
N ILE A 174 3.26 4.25 -14.84
CA ILE A 174 2.36 3.10 -14.75
C ILE A 174 1.51 3.22 -13.47
N THR A 175 2.12 3.48 -12.32
CA THR A 175 1.42 3.62 -11.03
C THR A 175 0.41 4.76 -11.06
N PHE A 176 0.76 5.90 -11.68
CA PHE A 176 -0.18 7.02 -11.85
C PHE A 176 -1.37 6.64 -12.73
N LEU A 177 -1.13 5.94 -13.84
CA LEU A 177 -2.19 5.52 -14.76
C LEU A 177 -3.12 4.50 -14.09
N GLU A 178 -2.57 3.48 -13.45
CA GLU A 178 -3.34 2.49 -12.68
C GLU A 178 -4.17 3.16 -11.59
N PHE A 179 -3.57 4.04 -10.79
CA PHE A 179 -4.30 4.78 -9.75
C PHE A 179 -5.43 5.62 -10.32
N SER A 180 -5.22 6.27 -11.47
CA SER A 180 -6.24 7.08 -12.14
C SER A 180 -7.40 6.22 -12.64
N LEU A 181 -7.11 5.05 -13.23
CA LEU A 181 -8.15 4.10 -13.69
C LEU A 181 -8.92 3.51 -12.51
N ILE A 182 -8.25 3.14 -11.42
CA ILE A 182 -8.90 2.58 -10.21
C ILE A 182 -9.78 3.63 -9.51
N SER A 183 -9.34 4.88 -9.42
CA SER A 183 -10.03 5.91 -8.63
C SER A 183 -11.11 6.67 -9.40
N SER A 184 -11.02 6.75 -10.71
CA SER A 184 -11.85 7.62 -11.53
C SER A 184 -12.17 7.06 -12.92
N GLY A 185 -11.76 5.83 -13.24
CA GLY A 185 -11.95 5.23 -14.56
C GLY A 185 -13.39 5.30 -15.04
N ASP A 186 -14.34 4.92 -14.20
CA ASP A 186 -15.78 4.96 -14.50
C ASP A 186 -16.25 6.33 -14.97
N ALA A 187 -15.78 7.40 -14.34
CA ALA A 187 -16.16 8.78 -14.67
C ALA A 187 -15.65 9.24 -16.05
N PHE A 188 -14.62 8.58 -16.57
CA PHE A 188 -14.01 8.88 -17.86
C PHE A 188 -14.33 7.84 -18.96
N GLY A 189 -15.23 6.87 -18.68
CA GLY A 189 -15.64 5.85 -19.63
C GLY A 189 -14.70 4.64 -19.72
N TYR A 190 -13.96 4.35 -18.64
CA TYR A 190 -13.08 3.19 -18.49
C TYR A 190 -13.58 2.29 -17.35
N ALA A 191 -14.83 1.86 -17.45
CA ALA A 191 -15.52 1.10 -16.42
C ALA A 191 -15.32 -0.41 -16.54
N THR A 192 -14.99 -0.89 -17.74
CA THR A 192 -14.87 -2.32 -18.05
C THR A 192 -13.40 -2.73 -18.26
N ASP A 193 -13.13 -4.03 -18.12
CA ASP A 193 -11.80 -4.59 -18.41
C ASP A 193 -11.38 -4.34 -19.85
N ASP A 194 -12.31 -4.42 -20.81
CA ASP A 194 -12.02 -4.18 -22.23
C ASP A 194 -11.61 -2.73 -22.49
N GLU A 195 -12.32 -1.76 -21.90
CA GLU A 195 -11.99 -0.33 -21.99
C GLU A 195 -10.64 0.00 -21.33
N CYS A 196 -10.38 -0.56 -20.16
CA CYS A 196 -9.07 -0.43 -19.48
C CYS A 196 -7.95 -1.02 -20.34
N ARG A 197 -8.15 -2.20 -20.90
CA ARG A 197 -7.18 -2.87 -21.78
C ARG A 197 -6.93 -2.05 -23.05
N GLU A 198 -7.96 -1.49 -23.64
CA GLU A 198 -7.85 -0.62 -24.83
C GLU A 198 -6.98 0.61 -24.52
N VAL A 199 -7.22 1.29 -23.40
CA VAL A 199 -6.41 2.44 -22.95
C VAL A 199 -4.95 2.05 -22.74
N LEU A 200 -4.69 0.95 -22.02
CA LEU A 200 -3.32 0.49 -21.79
C LEU A 200 -2.62 0.14 -23.12
N SER A 201 -3.30 -0.56 -24.00
CA SER A 201 -2.72 -0.98 -25.28
C SER A 201 -2.50 0.21 -26.24
N THR A 202 -3.43 1.17 -26.23
CA THR A 202 -3.40 2.30 -27.17
C THR A 202 -2.44 3.41 -26.72
N TYR A 203 -2.29 3.65 -25.41
CA TYR A 203 -1.54 4.79 -24.89
C TYR A 203 -0.29 4.39 -24.08
N LEU A 204 -0.36 3.31 -23.28
CA LEU A 204 0.80 2.89 -22.50
C LEU A 204 1.82 2.18 -23.38
N VAL A 205 1.43 1.18 -24.17
CA VAL A 205 2.36 0.40 -25.01
C VAL A 205 3.17 1.29 -25.96
N PRO A 206 2.56 2.18 -26.78
CA PRO A 206 3.34 3.07 -27.64
C PRO A 206 4.23 4.06 -26.88
N ALA A 207 3.83 4.48 -25.67
CA ALA A 207 4.65 5.35 -24.83
C ALA A 207 5.91 4.64 -24.31
N LEU A 208 5.85 3.33 -24.15
CA LEU A 208 6.97 2.49 -23.69
C LEU A 208 7.82 1.93 -24.83
N ALA A 209 7.28 1.83 -26.03
CA ALA A 209 7.96 1.25 -27.19
C ALA A 209 9.24 2.03 -27.58
N PRO A 210 10.22 1.37 -28.21
CA PRO A 210 11.40 2.03 -28.79
C PRO A 210 10.99 3.13 -29.77
N ARG A 211 11.78 4.20 -29.82
CA ARG A 211 11.64 5.28 -30.80
C ARG A 211 12.50 5.02 -32.03
#